data_e375df4f3f85b8d399f4b8812fa111d2
#
_entry.id   e375df4f3f85b8d399f4b8812fa111d2
#
_cell.length_a   1.000
_cell.length_b   1.000
_cell.length_c   1.000
_cell.angle_alpha   90.00
_cell.angle_beta   90.00
_cell.angle_gamma   90.00
#
_symmetry.space_group_name_H-M   'P 1'
#
loop_
_entity.id
_entity.type
_entity.pdbx_description
1 polymer ?
#
loop_
_entity_poly.entity_id
_entity_poly.type
_entity_poly.pdbx_seq_one_letter_code
_entity_poly.pdbx_strand_id
1 'polypeptide(L)'
;FLMMISKLVKKYDIEKIIITWDVSKKTFRNDIYQDYKANRSSSPENFKIQIKELQNLLTKFNLPQVSLEGFEADDVLGSLSNYFNKQNKKVTIVTGDRDSFQLISSKTKIMYTKRGISDVEIYDSEAFKEKYQISTKQYVEYLALKGDKSDNIPGLPGVGEKTAISLLQKYKNITNIYKNLK
;
A
#
# COMPACT_ATOMS: atom_id res chain seq x y z
N PHE A 1 2.92 -12.68 13.09
CA PHE A 1 3.80 -11.58 12.73
C PHE A 1 5.28 -11.96 12.94
N LEU A 2 5.73 -12.34 14.14
CA LEU A 2 7.12 -12.71 14.41
C LEU A 2 7.64 -13.86 13.54
N MET A 3 6.80 -14.87 13.28
CA MET A 3 7.11 -15.94 12.34
C MET A 3 7.34 -15.44 10.90
N MET A 4 6.62 -14.39 10.50
CA MET A 4 6.82 -13.77 9.18
C MET A 4 8.19 -13.09 9.13
N ILE A 5 8.54 -12.28 10.12
CA ILE A 5 9.86 -11.62 10.18
C ILE A 5 10.97 -12.67 10.17
N SER A 6 10.86 -13.70 11.02
CA SER A 6 11.86 -14.78 11.09
C SER A 6 12.06 -15.47 9.73
N LYS A 7 10.98 -15.76 9.00
CA LYS A 7 11.07 -16.36 7.66
C LYS A 7 11.70 -15.40 6.64
N LEU A 8 11.38 -14.10 6.72
CA LEU A 8 11.98 -13.09 5.84
C LEU A 8 13.49 -13.00 6.05
N VAL A 9 13.92 -12.88 7.31
CA VAL A 9 15.35 -12.78 7.67
C VAL A 9 16.12 -14.04 7.26
N LYS A 10 15.51 -15.21 7.35
CA LYS A 10 16.14 -16.47 6.92
C LYS A 10 16.24 -16.61 5.40
N LYS A 11 15.30 -16.04 4.66
CA LYS A 11 15.17 -16.23 3.22
C LYS A 11 15.90 -15.17 2.39
N TYR A 12 15.98 -13.95 2.90
CA TYR A 12 16.48 -12.80 2.17
C TYR A 12 17.64 -12.15 2.92
N ASP A 13 18.61 -11.66 2.18
CA ASP A 13 19.68 -10.82 2.72
C ASP A 13 19.10 -9.42 3.00
N ILE A 14 18.84 -9.14 4.28
CA ILE A 14 18.15 -7.94 4.74
C ILE A 14 19.13 -7.08 5.54
N GLU A 15 19.49 -5.93 5.01
CA GLU A 15 20.32 -4.95 5.70
C GLU A 15 19.58 -4.29 6.89
N LYS A 16 18.28 -3.97 6.70
CA LYS A 16 17.46 -3.29 7.71
C LYS A 16 15.99 -3.61 7.56
N ILE A 17 15.32 -3.78 8.68
CA ILE A 17 13.87 -3.90 8.76
C ILE A 17 13.32 -2.69 9.50
N ILE A 18 12.26 -2.08 8.98
CA ILE A 18 11.50 -1.02 9.63
C ILE A 18 10.03 -1.42 9.59
N ILE A 19 9.34 -1.28 10.72
CA ILE A 19 7.94 -1.62 10.85
C ILE A 19 7.14 -0.33 10.95
N THR A 20 6.07 -0.23 10.17
CA THR A 20 5.16 0.93 10.21
C THR A 20 3.85 0.55 10.86
N TRP A 21 3.24 1.52 11.59
CA TRP A 21 2.00 1.32 12.30
C TRP A 21 1.01 2.43 12.01
N ASP A 22 -0.27 2.04 11.87
CA ASP A 22 -1.38 2.96 11.96
C ASP A 22 -1.63 3.30 13.45
N VAL A 23 -1.59 4.58 13.78
CA VAL A 23 -1.81 5.06 15.15
C VAL A 23 -3.03 5.97 15.27
N SER A 24 -3.48 6.57 14.17
CA SER A 24 -4.58 7.52 14.14
C SER A 24 -5.87 6.87 13.67
N LYS A 25 -6.98 7.17 14.37
CA LYS A 25 -8.32 6.79 13.91
C LYS A 25 -8.81 7.69 12.78
N LYS A 26 -8.37 8.95 12.77
CA LYS A 26 -8.64 9.95 11.72
C LYS A 26 -7.34 10.43 11.14
N THR A 27 -7.33 10.59 9.84
CA THR A 27 -6.18 11.09 9.09
C THR A 27 -6.64 12.29 8.24
N PHE A 28 -5.73 13.02 7.63
CA PHE A 28 -6.05 14.11 6.73
C PHE A 28 -7.04 13.72 5.61
N ARG A 29 -7.13 12.41 5.28
CA ARG A 29 -8.10 11.91 4.29
C ARG A 29 -9.54 12.10 4.73
N ASN A 30 -9.81 12.02 6.02
CA ASN A 30 -11.16 12.26 6.57
C ASN A 30 -11.56 13.73 6.49
N ASP A 31 -10.59 14.66 6.48
CA ASP A 31 -10.83 16.09 6.28
C ASP A 31 -11.20 16.39 4.80
N ILE A 32 -10.62 15.63 3.88
CA ILE A 32 -10.90 15.74 2.44
C ILE A 32 -12.20 15.02 2.07
N TYR A 33 -12.42 13.83 2.63
CA TYR A 33 -13.58 12.97 2.37
C TYR A 33 -14.08 12.35 3.67
N GLN A 34 -15.18 12.86 4.22
CA GLN A 34 -15.70 12.47 5.54
C GLN A 34 -16.07 10.99 5.63
N ASP A 35 -16.53 10.41 4.52
CA ASP A 35 -16.95 9.00 4.45
C ASP A 35 -15.77 8.04 4.22
N TYR A 36 -14.54 8.52 4.19
CA TYR A 36 -13.34 7.69 4.04
C TYR A 36 -13.28 6.63 5.14
N LYS A 37 -13.24 5.35 4.76
CA LYS A 37 -13.24 4.19 5.67
C LYS A 37 -14.42 4.14 6.66
N ALA A 38 -15.51 4.88 6.43
CA ALA A 38 -16.69 4.93 7.32
C ALA A 38 -17.39 3.55 7.45
N ASN A 39 -17.23 2.69 6.46
CA ASN A 39 -17.77 1.32 6.46
C ASN A 39 -16.95 0.32 7.27
N ARG A 40 -15.78 0.71 7.82
CA ARG A 40 -14.93 -0.19 8.61
C ARG A 40 -15.41 -0.28 10.05
N SER A 41 -15.58 -1.51 10.53
CA SER A 41 -15.85 -1.76 11.95
C SER A 41 -14.60 -1.53 12.79
N SER A 42 -14.79 -1.20 14.08
CA SER A 42 -13.67 -1.10 15.02
C SER A 42 -13.01 -2.47 15.24
N SER A 43 -11.69 -2.48 15.33
CA SER A 43 -10.96 -3.70 15.68
C SER A 43 -11.36 -4.22 17.07
N PRO A 44 -11.45 -5.55 17.25
CA PRO A 44 -11.71 -6.15 18.56
C PRO A 44 -10.69 -5.69 19.63
N GLU A 45 -11.14 -5.56 20.87
CA GLU A 45 -10.27 -5.08 21.95
C GLU A 45 -9.04 -5.98 22.17
N ASN A 46 -9.25 -7.30 22.14
CA ASN A 46 -8.15 -8.27 22.26
C ASN A 46 -7.10 -8.10 21.15
N PHE A 47 -7.50 -7.69 19.96
CA PHE A 47 -6.56 -7.42 18.87
C PHE A 47 -5.70 -6.18 19.17
N LYS A 48 -6.30 -5.12 19.71
CA LYS A 48 -5.56 -3.91 20.10
C LYS A 48 -4.53 -4.19 21.17
N ILE A 49 -4.90 -5.01 22.18
CA ILE A 49 -3.99 -5.44 23.25
C ILE A 49 -2.79 -6.20 22.65
N GLN A 50 -3.06 -7.17 21.76
CA GLN A 50 -2.00 -7.94 21.11
C GLN A 50 -1.06 -7.07 20.26
N ILE A 51 -1.59 -6.07 19.56
CA ILE A 51 -0.76 -5.12 18.78
C ILE A 51 0.18 -4.35 19.75
N LYS A 52 -0.33 -3.85 20.86
CA LYS A 52 0.47 -3.13 21.86
C LYS A 52 1.57 -4.00 22.47
N GLU A 53 1.25 -5.24 22.81
CA GLU A 53 2.24 -6.21 23.30
C GLU A 53 3.29 -6.53 22.26
N LEU A 54 2.87 -6.70 20.99
CA LEU A 54 3.79 -6.90 19.88
C LEU A 54 4.73 -5.72 19.70
N GLN A 55 4.23 -4.49 19.73
CA GLN A 55 5.07 -3.28 19.63
C GLN A 55 6.12 -3.24 20.76
N ASN A 56 5.72 -3.53 22.00
CA ASN A 56 6.64 -3.61 23.14
C ASN A 56 7.71 -4.68 22.94
N LEU A 57 7.33 -5.85 22.43
CA LEU A 57 8.26 -6.94 22.15
C LEU A 57 9.26 -6.57 21.06
N LEU A 58 8.81 -5.95 19.98
CA LEU A 58 9.66 -5.49 18.88
C LEU A 58 10.66 -4.43 19.33
N THR A 59 10.25 -3.55 20.24
CA THR A 59 11.15 -2.58 20.89
C THR A 59 12.27 -3.29 21.66
N LYS A 60 11.94 -4.35 22.43
CA LYS A 60 12.95 -5.16 23.13
C LYS A 60 13.93 -5.86 22.19
N PHE A 61 13.51 -6.16 20.97
CA PHE A 61 14.39 -6.69 19.92
C PHE A 61 15.15 -5.62 19.13
N ASN A 62 15.06 -4.35 19.54
CA ASN A 62 15.66 -3.21 18.84
C ASN A 62 15.25 -3.12 17.35
N LEU A 63 14.03 -3.58 17.02
CA LEU A 63 13.49 -3.42 15.67
C LEU A 63 12.89 -2.02 15.53
N PRO A 64 13.37 -1.21 14.57
CA PRO A 64 12.85 0.11 14.32
C PRO A 64 11.36 0.10 13.98
N GLN A 65 10.60 0.93 14.66
CA GLN A 65 9.18 1.10 14.46
C GLN A 65 8.89 2.58 14.19
N VAL A 66 8.06 2.86 13.19
CA VAL A 66 7.72 4.23 12.78
C VAL A 66 6.22 4.35 12.63
N SER A 67 5.67 5.42 13.18
CA SER A 67 4.29 5.84 13.00
C SER A 67 4.24 7.37 13.02
N LEU A 68 3.20 7.94 12.43
CA LEU A 68 3.00 9.38 12.42
C LEU A 68 1.52 9.67 12.67
N GLU A 69 1.24 10.50 13.66
CA GLU A 69 -0.14 10.91 13.96
C GLU A 69 -0.73 11.73 12.80
N GLY A 70 -2.00 11.47 12.49
CA GLY A 70 -2.70 12.09 11.35
C GLY A 70 -2.41 11.46 9.99
N PHE A 71 -1.50 10.47 9.92
CA PHE A 71 -1.15 9.73 8.71
C PHE A 71 -1.37 8.23 8.88
N GLU A 72 -1.50 7.54 7.76
CA GLU A 72 -1.59 6.08 7.73
C GLU A 72 -0.20 5.44 7.58
N ALA A 73 -0.09 4.16 7.96
CA ALA A 73 1.15 3.40 7.78
C ALA A 73 1.64 3.44 6.32
N ASP A 74 0.75 3.48 5.35
CA ASP A 74 1.08 3.55 3.93
C ASP A 74 1.75 4.87 3.53
N ASP A 75 1.38 6.00 4.16
CA ASP A 75 2.05 7.29 3.96
C ASP A 75 3.49 7.23 4.49
N VAL A 76 3.67 6.57 5.63
CA VAL A 76 4.99 6.34 6.23
C VAL A 76 5.82 5.42 5.35
N LEU A 77 5.24 4.32 4.81
CA LEU A 77 5.90 3.42 3.85
C LEU A 77 6.37 4.17 2.61
N GLY A 78 5.51 5.00 2.02
CA GLY A 78 5.84 5.81 0.86
C GLY A 78 6.98 6.80 1.14
N SER A 79 6.92 7.47 2.29
CA SER A 79 7.94 8.43 2.73
C SER A 79 9.28 7.77 2.96
N LEU A 80 9.32 6.65 3.68
CA LEU A 80 10.54 5.87 3.93
C LEU A 80 11.13 5.30 2.64
N SER A 81 10.27 4.77 1.77
CA SER A 81 10.70 4.25 0.46
C SER A 81 11.40 5.33 -0.36
N ASN A 82 10.80 6.52 -0.46
CA ASN A 82 11.39 7.65 -1.15
C ASN A 82 12.71 8.12 -0.50
N TYR A 83 12.76 8.19 0.83
CA TYR A 83 13.95 8.57 1.59
C TYR A 83 15.14 7.64 1.30
N PHE A 84 14.93 6.32 1.36
CA PHE A 84 16.00 5.35 1.08
C PHE A 84 16.37 5.27 -0.40
N ASN A 85 15.40 5.42 -1.31
CA ASN A 85 15.66 5.47 -2.75
C ASN A 85 16.56 6.66 -3.14
N LYS A 86 16.38 7.82 -2.48
CA LYS A 86 17.27 8.99 -2.66
C LYS A 86 18.71 8.71 -2.21
N GLN A 87 18.89 7.80 -1.26
CA GLN A 87 20.20 7.33 -0.80
C GLN A 87 20.74 6.13 -1.63
N ASN A 88 20.13 5.87 -2.79
CA ASN A 88 20.47 4.77 -3.67
C ASN A 88 20.25 3.36 -3.07
N LYS A 89 19.42 3.23 -2.03
CA LYS A 89 19.05 1.94 -1.44
C LYS A 89 17.85 1.34 -2.15
N LYS A 90 17.84 0.02 -2.30
CA LYS A 90 16.68 -0.74 -2.77
C LYS A 90 15.74 -1.01 -1.59
N VAL A 91 14.43 -0.88 -1.83
CA VAL A 91 13.40 -1.10 -0.81
C VAL A 91 12.49 -2.24 -1.24
N THR A 92 12.16 -3.11 -0.28
CA THR A 92 11.10 -4.09 -0.44
C THR A 92 10.03 -3.79 0.61
N ILE A 93 8.83 -3.40 0.17
CA ILE A 93 7.68 -3.21 1.04
C ILE A 93 6.94 -4.54 1.14
N VAL A 94 6.74 -5.04 2.36
CA VAL A 94 6.00 -6.27 2.63
C VAL A 94 4.62 -5.89 3.14
N THR A 95 3.58 -6.17 2.36
CA THR A 95 2.21 -5.75 2.68
C THR A 95 1.18 -6.71 2.09
N GLY A 96 -0.01 -6.76 2.69
CA GLY A 96 -1.21 -7.37 2.13
C GLY A 96 -2.13 -6.37 1.43
N ASP A 97 -1.72 -5.08 1.37
CA ASP A 97 -2.50 -4.02 0.76
C ASP A 97 -2.03 -3.74 -0.68
N ARG A 98 -2.96 -3.78 -1.62
CA ARG A 98 -2.70 -3.51 -3.04
C ARG A 98 -2.48 -2.03 -3.34
N ASP A 99 -2.96 -1.14 -2.48
CA ASP A 99 -2.78 0.29 -2.69
C ASP A 99 -1.31 0.68 -2.65
N SER A 100 -0.48 -0.10 -1.94
CA SER A 100 0.97 0.04 -1.95
C SER A 100 1.62 -0.18 -3.34
N PHE A 101 0.92 -0.73 -4.33
CA PHE A 101 1.46 -0.87 -5.70
C PHE A 101 1.79 0.48 -6.35
N GLN A 102 1.17 1.58 -5.92
CA GLN A 102 1.54 2.92 -6.34
C GLN A 102 2.98 3.31 -5.96
N LEU A 103 3.58 2.63 -4.98
CA LEU A 103 4.93 2.88 -4.48
C LEU A 103 6.02 2.16 -5.27
N ILE A 104 5.64 1.27 -6.21
CA ILE A 104 6.59 0.56 -7.06
C ILE A 104 7.38 1.54 -7.92
N SER A 105 8.71 1.39 -7.91
CA SER A 105 9.64 2.21 -8.68
C SER A 105 10.81 1.37 -9.16
N SER A 106 11.80 2.00 -9.80
CA SER A 106 13.05 1.32 -10.19
C SER A 106 13.86 0.76 -9.01
N LYS A 107 13.61 1.23 -7.79
CA LYS A 107 14.31 0.81 -6.57
C LYS A 107 13.38 0.28 -5.49
N THR A 108 12.07 0.33 -5.69
CA THR A 108 11.07 -0.18 -4.75
C THR A 108 10.25 -1.27 -5.40
N LYS A 109 10.18 -2.42 -4.74
CA LYS A 109 9.29 -3.53 -5.10
C LYS A 109 8.36 -3.85 -3.95
N ILE A 110 7.21 -4.43 -4.28
CA ILE A 110 6.22 -4.89 -3.30
C ILE A 110 6.29 -6.41 -3.19
N MET A 111 6.43 -6.89 -1.98
CA MET A 111 6.18 -8.29 -1.62
C MET A 111 4.76 -8.38 -1.08
N TYR A 112 3.84 -8.72 -1.97
CA TYR A 112 2.42 -8.82 -1.64
C TYR A 112 2.12 -10.16 -0.98
N THR A 113 1.56 -10.14 0.21
CA THR A 113 1.23 -11.33 1.01
C THR A 113 -0.26 -11.67 0.83
N LYS A 114 -0.57 -12.80 0.18
CA LYS A 114 -1.95 -13.27 -0.01
C LYS A 114 -2.47 -14.01 1.23
N ARG A 115 -1.69 -14.95 1.73
CA ARG A 115 -2.00 -15.76 2.92
C ARG A 115 -0.74 -15.85 3.79
N GLY A 116 -0.41 -14.76 4.47
CA GLY A 116 0.84 -14.67 5.20
C GLY A 116 2.06 -14.77 4.27
N ILE A 117 3.23 -15.14 4.84
CA ILE A 117 4.50 -15.18 4.10
C ILE A 117 4.70 -16.48 3.29
N SER A 118 3.80 -17.45 3.42
CA SER A 118 3.88 -18.72 2.67
C SER A 118 3.38 -18.59 1.24
N ASP A 119 2.56 -17.58 0.97
CA ASP A 119 2.01 -17.28 -0.36
C ASP A 119 2.23 -15.80 -0.66
N VAL A 120 3.37 -15.50 -1.28
CA VAL A 120 3.80 -14.14 -1.62
C VAL A 120 4.01 -13.99 -3.11
N GLU A 121 3.60 -12.86 -3.64
CA GLU A 121 3.92 -12.43 -5.00
C GLU A 121 4.83 -11.20 -4.93
N ILE A 122 5.88 -11.17 -5.74
CA ILE A 122 6.78 -10.02 -5.81
C ILE A 122 6.41 -9.20 -7.06
N TYR A 123 6.13 -7.92 -6.84
CA TYR A 123 5.83 -6.96 -7.89
C TYR A 123 6.92 -5.91 -7.96
N ASP A 124 7.65 -5.90 -9.05
CA ASP A 124 8.37 -4.76 -9.58
C ASP A 124 7.54 -4.10 -10.70
N SER A 125 8.12 -3.13 -11.40
CA SER A 125 7.41 -2.41 -12.47
C SER A 125 7.02 -3.31 -13.66
N GLU A 126 7.81 -4.35 -13.95
CA GLU A 126 7.56 -5.29 -15.06
C GLU A 126 6.44 -6.26 -14.70
N ALA A 127 6.55 -6.94 -13.57
CA ALA A 127 5.52 -7.85 -13.07
C ALA A 127 4.17 -7.14 -12.84
N PHE A 128 4.22 -5.89 -12.35
CA PHE A 128 3.02 -5.07 -12.23
C PHE A 128 2.38 -4.79 -13.59
N LYS A 129 3.18 -4.34 -14.57
CA LYS A 129 2.70 -4.03 -15.92
C LYS A 129 2.16 -5.26 -16.65
N GLU A 130 2.80 -6.42 -16.47
CA GLU A 130 2.32 -7.68 -17.02
C GLU A 130 0.93 -8.04 -16.48
N LYS A 131 0.71 -7.90 -15.18
CA LYS A 131 -0.55 -8.25 -14.53
C LYS A 131 -1.67 -7.24 -14.77
N TYR A 132 -1.38 -5.94 -14.59
CA TYR A 132 -2.39 -4.88 -14.66
C TYR A 132 -2.52 -4.22 -16.03
N GLN A 133 -1.61 -4.50 -16.96
CA GLN A 133 -1.60 -3.95 -18.33
C GLN A 133 -1.55 -2.42 -18.40
N ILE A 134 -1.18 -1.77 -17.28
CA ILE A 134 -0.95 -0.33 -17.12
C ILE A 134 0.38 -0.11 -16.39
N SER A 135 0.91 1.09 -16.43
CA SER A 135 2.11 1.44 -15.64
C SER A 135 1.77 1.70 -14.17
N THR A 136 2.75 1.56 -13.28
CA THR A 136 2.59 1.89 -11.85
C THR A 136 2.18 3.36 -11.63
N LYS A 137 2.61 4.28 -12.51
CA LYS A 137 2.21 5.69 -12.47
C LYS A 137 0.72 5.91 -12.75
N GLN A 138 0.08 4.98 -13.48
CA GLN A 138 -1.35 5.03 -13.79
C GLN A 138 -2.20 4.36 -12.71
N TYR A 139 -1.58 3.73 -11.70
CA TYR A 139 -2.32 2.94 -10.73
C TYR A 139 -3.27 3.76 -9.86
N VAL A 140 -2.86 4.95 -9.45
CA VAL A 140 -3.73 5.87 -8.69
C VAL A 140 -4.95 6.29 -9.53
N GLU A 141 -4.74 6.60 -10.80
CA GLU A 141 -5.83 6.94 -11.71
C GLU A 141 -6.76 5.74 -11.99
N TYR A 142 -6.19 4.53 -12.06
CA TYR A 142 -6.96 3.30 -12.14
C TYR A 142 -7.87 3.12 -10.92
N LEU A 143 -7.35 3.31 -9.71
CA LEU A 143 -8.14 3.26 -8.48
C LEU A 143 -9.21 4.35 -8.45
N ALA A 144 -8.88 5.57 -8.87
CA ALA A 144 -9.84 6.67 -8.94
C ALA A 144 -11.00 6.36 -9.91
N LEU A 145 -10.74 5.74 -11.05
CA LEU A 145 -11.76 5.35 -12.02
C LEU A 145 -12.64 4.20 -11.49
N LYS A 146 -12.02 3.16 -10.95
CA LYS A 146 -12.70 1.96 -10.47
C LYS A 146 -13.39 2.17 -9.12
N GLY A 147 -12.84 3.03 -8.28
CA GLY A 147 -13.16 3.15 -6.87
C GLY A 147 -12.51 2.09 -5.99
N ASP A 148 -12.62 2.27 -4.69
CA ASP A 148 -12.22 1.30 -3.67
C ASP A 148 -13.32 1.14 -2.62
N LYS A 149 -13.97 -0.02 -2.67
CA LYS A 149 -15.05 -0.36 -1.72
C LYS A 149 -14.52 -0.56 -0.30
N SER A 150 -13.26 -0.99 -0.13
CA SER A 150 -12.67 -1.23 1.19
C SER A 150 -12.46 0.08 1.95
N ASP A 151 -12.17 1.14 1.22
CA ASP A 151 -11.94 2.49 1.74
C ASP A 151 -13.15 3.42 1.56
N ASN A 152 -14.28 2.85 1.10
CA ASN A 152 -15.51 3.58 0.84
C ASN A 152 -15.33 4.72 -0.19
N ILE A 153 -14.43 4.53 -1.16
CA ILE A 153 -14.20 5.48 -2.24
C ILE A 153 -15.04 5.07 -3.44
N PRO A 154 -16.02 5.90 -3.87
CA PRO A 154 -16.79 5.62 -5.05
C PRO A 154 -15.92 5.80 -6.30
N GLY A 155 -16.04 4.86 -7.24
CA GLY A 155 -15.51 5.03 -8.59
C GLY A 155 -16.53 5.73 -9.49
N LEU A 156 -16.23 5.77 -10.77
CA LEU A 156 -17.19 6.23 -11.76
C LEU A 156 -18.28 5.15 -11.98
N PRO A 157 -19.56 5.52 -11.99
CA PRO A 157 -20.66 4.59 -12.27
C PRO A 157 -20.44 3.85 -13.60
N GLY A 158 -20.54 2.52 -13.58
CA GLY A 158 -20.34 1.67 -14.76
C GLY A 158 -18.87 1.42 -15.16
N VAL A 159 -17.90 2.00 -14.44
CA VAL A 159 -16.47 1.79 -14.71
C VAL A 159 -15.89 0.78 -13.73
N GLY A 160 -15.78 -0.46 -14.18
CA GLY A 160 -15.07 -1.52 -13.46
C GLY A 160 -13.58 -1.62 -13.89
N GLU A 161 -12.92 -2.64 -13.40
CA GLU A 161 -11.50 -2.89 -13.63
C GLU A 161 -11.12 -2.89 -15.12
N LYS A 162 -11.82 -3.69 -15.95
CA LYS A 162 -11.53 -3.80 -17.39
C LYS A 162 -11.70 -2.47 -18.13
N THR A 163 -12.76 -1.75 -17.80
CA THR A 163 -13.06 -0.44 -18.40
C THR A 163 -12.00 0.60 -18.01
N ALA A 164 -11.64 0.67 -16.73
CA ALA A 164 -10.61 1.58 -16.24
C ALA A 164 -9.25 1.33 -16.93
N ILE A 165 -8.83 0.05 -17.05
CA ILE A 165 -7.62 -0.33 -17.75
C ILE A 165 -7.68 0.10 -19.22
N SER A 166 -8.76 -0.22 -19.94
CA SER A 166 -8.93 0.15 -21.35
C SER A 166 -8.87 1.66 -21.57
N LEU A 167 -9.51 2.44 -20.70
CA LEU A 167 -9.47 3.91 -20.76
C LEU A 167 -8.04 4.43 -20.58
N LEU A 168 -7.31 3.93 -19.59
CA LEU A 168 -5.94 4.37 -19.32
C LEU A 168 -4.95 3.90 -20.40
N GLN A 169 -5.16 2.75 -21.01
CA GLN A 169 -4.38 2.33 -22.16
C GLN A 169 -4.58 3.25 -23.38
N LYS A 170 -5.83 3.63 -23.65
CA LYS A 170 -6.20 4.48 -24.78
C LYS A 170 -5.78 5.94 -24.56
N TYR A 171 -6.15 6.53 -23.44
CA TYR A 171 -6.02 7.97 -23.18
C TYR A 171 -4.81 8.34 -22.33
N LYS A 172 -4.13 7.36 -21.72
CA LYS A 172 -2.93 7.49 -20.88
C LYS A 172 -3.18 8.03 -19.47
N ASN A 173 -4.08 8.98 -19.28
CA ASN A 173 -4.42 9.58 -17.99
C ASN A 173 -5.86 10.12 -17.97
N ILE A 174 -6.37 10.41 -16.78
CA ILE A 174 -7.72 10.94 -16.56
C ILE A 174 -7.91 12.30 -17.26
N THR A 175 -6.92 13.18 -17.22
CA THR A 175 -6.99 14.48 -17.89
C THR A 175 -7.27 14.33 -19.38
N ASN A 176 -6.63 13.37 -20.05
CA ASN A 176 -6.88 13.11 -21.46
C ASN A 176 -8.24 12.44 -21.71
N ILE A 177 -8.74 11.64 -20.77
CA ILE A 177 -10.11 11.11 -20.85
C ILE A 177 -11.09 12.28 -20.92
N TYR A 178 -11.00 13.22 -19.98
CA TYR A 178 -11.87 14.41 -19.96
C TYR A 178 -11.79 15.25 -21.25
N LYS A 179 -10.60 15.43 -21.81
CA LYS A 179 -10.42 16.17 -23.08
C LYS A 179 -11.07 15.49 -24.30
N ASN A 180 -11.38 14.21 -24.20
CA ASN A 180 -11.98 13.42 -25.27
C ASN A 180 -13.42 12.99 -25.00
N LEU A 181 -14.07 13.54 -23.95
CA LEU A 181 -15.50 13.43 -23.76
C LEU A 181 -16.19 14.31 -24.81
N LYS A 182 -16.97 13.68 -25.68
CA LYS A 182 -17.85 14.36 -26.64
C LYS A 182 -19.30 14.19 -26.20
#